data_7550cc8753aea145d5fcfd4eed711dea
#
_entry.id   7550cc8753aea145d5fcfd4eed711dea
#
_cell.length_a   1.000
_cell.length_b   1.000
_cell.length_c   1.000
_cell.angle_alpha   90.00
_cell.angle_beta   90.00
_cell.angle_gamma   90.00
#
_symmetry.space_group_name_H-M   'P 1'
#
loop_
_entity.id
_entity.type
_entity.pdbx_description
1 polymer ?
#
loop_
_entity_poly.entity_id
_entity_poly.type
_entity_poly.pdbx_seq_one_letter_code
_entity_poly.pdbx_strand_id
1 'polypeptide(L)'
;GARSFTGGQVRILTDESHTKARIKEIDGSRIHAQLEQGNVVVVAGFQGVDEHGNITTLGRGGSDTTGVALAAALEADECQIYTDVKGVYTTDPRVVEDARLLKSITFEEMLELASLGAKVLQIRAVEFAGKYKVPLRVLSTFEEGEGTLISLEEDSEMEDPAIAGIAFERDEAKLTVTGVPDVPGIAYKVIGPVSDAGIEVDVIVQNAAEDGTNDITFTVKRAESERAFKILQDVATSLGAKEAVQDTKVCKVSLVGVRKRSPEGIPSKMVKALA
;
A
#
# COMPACT_ATOMS: atom_id res chain seq x y z
N GLY A 1 13.08 -20.37 -29.04
CA GLY A 1 13.21 -18.97 -29.48
C GLY A 1 12.55 -17.99 -28.51
N ALA A 2 12.49 -16.70 -28.87
CA ALA A 2 11.80 -15.68 -28.09
C ALA A 2 10.83 -14.88 -28.98
N ARG A 3 9.73 -14.43 -28.38
CA ARG A 3 8.72 -13.59 -29.05
C ARG A 3 8.34 -12.42 -28.12
N SER A 4 8.24 -11.22 -28.68
CA SER A 4 7.83 -10.03 -27.93
C SER A 4 6.44 -9.55 -28.38
N PHE A 5 5.67 -9.07 -27.42
CA PHE A 5 4.34 -8.50 -27.64
C PHE A 5 4.17 -7.20 -26.85
N THR A 6 3.43 -6.27 -27.42
CA THR A 6 2.89 -5.14 -26.68
C THR A 6 1.62 -5.56 -25.91
N GLY A 7 1.19 -4.75 -24.94
CA GLY A 7 -0.05 -5.00 -24.22
C GLY A 7 -1.27 -5.10 -25.14
N GLY A 8 -1.33 -4.29 -26.20
CA GLY A 8 -2.39 -4.36 -27.21
C GLY A 8 -2.39 -5.64 -28.04
N GLN A 9 -1.22 -6.18 -28.35
CA GLN A 9 -1.09 -7.41 -29.14
C GLN A 9 -1.56 -8.68 -28.39
N VAL A 10 -1.43 -8.68 -27.06
CA VAL A 10 -1.95 -9.74 -26.17
C VAL A 10 -3.23 -9.30 -25.47
N ARG A 11 -3.85 -8.24 -25.96
CA ARG A 11 -5.13 -7.69 -25.50
C ARG A 11 -5.24 -7.59 -23.99
N ILE A 12 -4.32 -6.83 -23.38
CA ILE A 12 -4.51 -6.35 -22.01
C ILE A 12 -5.57 -5.27 -22.07
N LEU A 13 -6.84 -5.69 -21.96
CA LEU A 13 -8.00 -4.79 -22.04
C LEU A 13 -8.15 -4.02 -20.73
N THR A 14 -8.31 -2.71 -20.84
CA THR A 14 -8.47 -1.82 -19.68
C THR A 14 -9.71 -0.95 -19.81
N ASP A 15 -10.01 -0.21 -18.74
CA ASP A 15 -10.92 0.94 -18.81
C ASP A 15 -10.24 2.16 -19.49
N GLU A 16 -11.00 3.24 -19.65
CA GLU A 16 -10.58 4.46 -20.36
C GLU A 16 -9.79 5.45 -19.46
N SER A 17 -9.43 5.07 -18.25
CA SER A 17 -8.67 5.92 -17.32
C SER A 17 -7.19 5.98 -17.69
N HIS A 18 -6.85 6.61 -18.81
CA HIS A 18 -5.57 6.49 -19.54
C HIS A 18 -4.28 6.50 -18.71
N THR A 19 -4.24 7.15 -17.54
CA THR A 19 -3.03 7.23 -16.69
C THR A 19 -3.09 6.36 -15.44
N LYS A 20 -4.26 5.78 -15.14
CA LYS A 20 -4.53 4.91 -13.97
C LYS A 20 -5.49 3.79 -14.36
N ALA A 21 -5.35 3.28 -15.57
CA ALA A 21 -6.26 2.28 -16.13
C ALA A 21 -6.32 1.01 -15.28
N ARG A 22 -7.50 0.40 -15.26
CA ARG A 22 -7.74 -0.88 -14.59
C ARG A 22 -7.88 -1.98 -15.62
N ILE A 23 -7.13 -3.07 -15.43
CA ILE A 23 -7.22 -4.25 -16.29
C ILE A 23 -8.60 -4.89 -16.08
N LYS A 24 -9.34 -5.07 -17.19
CA LYS A 24 -10.63 -5.76 -17.24
C LYS A 24 -10.45 -7.21 -17.63
N GLU A 25 -9.61 -7.47 -18.63
CA GLU A 25 -9.43 -8.79 -19.24
C GLU A 25 -8.05 -8.90 -19.88
N ILE A 26 -7.50 -10.11 -19.94
CA ILE A 26 -6.30 -10.44 -20.73
C ILE A 26 -6.61 -11.65 -21.60
N ASP A 27 -6.34 -11.54 -22.91
CA ASP A 27 -6.39 -12.69 -23.81
C ASP A 27 -5.03 -13.39 -23.84
N GLY A 28 -4.90 -14.46 -23.07
CA GLY A 28 -3.68 -15.28 -23.00
C GLY A 28 -3.41 -16.17 -24.20
N SER A 29 -4.35 -16.29 -25.15
CA SER A 29 -4.29 -17.30 -26.24
C SER A 29 -3.01 -17.23 -27.08
N ARG A 30 -2.59 -16.01 -27.44
CA ARG A 30 -1.34 -15.79 -28.21
C ARG A 30 -0.10 -16.15 -27.41
N ILE A 31 -0.11 -15.93 -26.12
CA ILE A 31 1.02 -16.25 -25.23
C ILE A 31 1.10 -17.77 -25.10
N HIS A 32 -0.01 -18.45 -24.80
CA HIS A 32 -0.06 -19.91 -24.70
C HIS A 32 0.43 -20.59 -25.97
N ALA A 33 -0.02 -20.14 -27.15
CA ALA A 33 0.43 -20.69 -28.42
C ALA A 33 1.95 -20.58 -28.67
N GLN A 34 2.61 -19.57 -28.09
CA GLN A 34 4.06 -19.43 -28.18
C GLN A 34 4.78 -20.28 -27.13
N LEU A 35 4.24 -20.36 -25.91
CA LEU A 35 4.78 -21.19 -24.84
C LEU A 35 4.73 -22.68 -25.20
N GLU A 36 3.63 -23.15 -25.81
CA GLU A 36 3.48 -24.54 -26.33
C GLU A 36 4.53 -24.87 -27.39
N GLN A 37 4.98 -23.89 -28.16
CA GLN A 37 6.08 -24.05 -29.13
C GLN A 37 7.49 -23.99 -28.48
N GLY A 38 7.57 -23.89 -27.16
CA GLY A 38 8.83 -23.77 -26.43
C GLY A 38 9.51 -22.41 -26.58
N ASN A 39 8.77 -21.36 -26.92
CA ASN A 39 9.29 -20.00 -27.01
C ASN A 39 9.22 -19.30 -25.65
N VAL A 40 10.20 -18.46 -25.36
CA VAL A 40 10.13 -17.44 -24.29
C VAL A 40 9.28 -16.29 -24.81
N VAL A 41 8.31 -15.87 -24.01
CA VAL A 41 7.44 -14.76 -24.36
C VAL A 41 7.79 -13.53 -23.53
N VAL A 42 8.02 -12.40 -24.20
CA VAL A 42 8.28 -11.09 -23.58
C VAL A 42 7.08 -10.19 -23.83
N VAL A 43 6.45 -9.70 -22.77
CA VAL A 43 5.30 -8.78 -22.87
C VAL A 43 5.67 -7.42 -22.29
N ALA A 44 5.43 -6.35 -23.05
CA ALA A 44 5.61 -5.00 -22.54
C ALA A 44 4.62 -4.71 -21.42
N GLY A 45 5.13 -4.50 -20.21
CA GLY A 45 4.32 -4.14 -19.05
C GLY A 45 3.89 -2.68 -19.04
N PHE A 46 3.15 -2.28 -17.98
CA PHE A 46 2.69 -0.92 -17.72
C PHE A 46 1.58 -0.40 -18.65
N GLN A 47 1.31 -1.04 -19.75
CA GLN A 47 0.38 -0.59 -20.79
C GLN A 47 -0.69 -1.64 -21.12
N GLY A 48 -1.84 -1.15 -21.55
CA GLY A 48 -2.93 -1.92 -22.12
C GLY A 48 -3.61 -1.15 -23.23
N VAL A 49 -4.80 -1.57 -23.62
CA VAL A 49 -5.66 -0.90 -24.58
C VAL A 49 -7.08 -0.83 -24.05
N ASP A 50 -7.78 0.25 -24.37
CA ASP A 50 -9.23 0.35 -24.13
C ASP A 50 -10.03 -0.39 -25.21
N GLU A 51 -11.36 -0.38 -25.09
CA GLU A 51 -12.26 -1.02 -26.06
C GLU A 51 -12.18 -0.42 -27.47
N HIS A 52 -11.70 0.82 -27.60
CA HIS A 52 -11.52 1.56 -28.86
C HIS A 52 -10.11 1.35 -29.47
N GLY A 53 -9.24 0.59 -28.79
CA GLY A 53 -7.88 0.33 -29.24
C GLY A 53 -6.87 1.45 -28.89
N ASN A 54 -7.27 2.43 -28.08
CA ASN A 54 -6.35 3.45 -27.59
C ASN A 54 -5.42 2.86 -26.52
N ILE A 55 -4.15 3.27 -26.57
CA ILE A 55 -3.16 2.84 -25.57
C ILE A 55 -3.47 3.49 -24.22
N THR A 56 -3.51 2.68 -23.18
CA THR A 56 -3.70 3.12 -21.80
C THR A 56 -2.48 2.74 -20.95
N THR A 57 -2.27 3.45 -19.86
CA THR A 57 -1.23 3.11 -18.88
C THR A 57 -1.83 2.84 -17.49
N LEU A 58 -1.23 1.91 -16.78
CA LEU A 58 -1.73 1.42 -15.48
C LEU A 58 -1.35 2.33 -14.31
N GLY A 59 -0.53 3.36 -14.56
CA GLY A 59 0.02 4.23 -13.53
C GLY A 59 1.28 3.68 -12.87
N ARG A 60 1.78 4.39 -11.88
CA ARG A 60 3.04 4.05 -11.20
C ARG A 60 2.98 2.63 -10.61
N GLY A 61 4.04 1.84 -10.82
CA GLY A 61 4.09 0.43 -10.40
C GLY A 61 3.22 -0.51 -11.25
N GLY A 62 2.74 -0.03 -12.42
CA GLY A 62 1.89 -0.81 -13.32
C GLY A 62 2.58 -2.02 -13.94
N SER A 63 3.91 -2.09 -13.95
CA SER A 63 4.66 -3.27 -14.41
C SER A 63 4.42 -4.48 -13.51
N ASP A 64 4.45 -4.28 -12.19
CA ASP A 64 4.15 -5.35 -11.21
C ASP A 64 2.72 -5.83 -11.40
N THR A 65 1.77 -4.89 -11.56
CA THR A 65 0.36 -5.22 -11.82
C THR A 65 0.20 -6.00 -13.13
N THR A 66 0.95 -5.65 -14.18
CA THR A 66 0.94 -6.38 -15.45
C THR A 66 1.47 -7.81 -15.28
N GLY A 67 2.60 -7.96 -14.58
CA GLY A 67 3.21 -9.27 -14.32
C GLY A 67 2.26 -10.21 -13.60
N VAL A 68 1.64 -9.74 -12.53
CA VAL A 68 0.66 -10.51 -11.75
C VAL A 68 -0.60 -10.84 -12.57
N ALA A 69 -1.11 -9.87 -13.34
CA ALA A 69 -2.30 -10.10 -14.16
C ALA A 69 -2.05 -11.12 -15.28
N LEU A 70 -0.85 -11.10 -15.88
CA LEU A 70 -0.42 -12.11 -16.84
C LEU A 70 -0.28 -13.48 -16.18
N ALA A 71 0.35 -13.56 -15.00
CA ALA A 71 0.48 -14.81 -14.27
C ALA A 71 -0.89 -15.42 -13.93
N ALA A 72 -1.84 -14.60 -13.51
CA ALA A 72 -3.23 -15.03 -13.27
C ALA A 72 -3.92 -15.52 -14.54
N ALA A 73 -3.79 -14.78 -15.65
CA ALA A 73 -4.42 -15.15 -16.93
C ALA A 73 -3.83 -16.41 -17.58
N LEU A 74 -2.56 -16.72 -17.26
CA LEU A 74 -1.83 -17.88 -17.78
C LEU A 74 -1.83 -19.06 -16.80
N GLU A 75 -2.49 -18.93 -15.63
CA GLU A 75 -2.47 -19.94 -14.57
C GLU A 75 -1.03 -20.36 -14.20
N ALA A 76 -0.12 -19.37 -14.09
CA ALA A 76 1.27 -19.62 -13.81
C ALA A 76 1.47 -20.12 -12.37
N ASP A 77 2.46 -20.98 -12.16
CA ASP A 77 2.80 -21.54 -10.84
C ASP A 77 3.24 -20.45 -9.85
N GLU A 78 3.96 -19.42 -10.33
CA GLU A 78 4.50 -18.33 -9.53
C GLU A 78 4.73 -17.08 -10.42
N CYS A 79 4.54 -15.90 -9.85
CA CYS A 79 4.96 -14.63 -10.45
C CYS A 79 6.19 -14.11 -9.72
N GLN A 80 7.30 -13.95 -10.40
CA GLN A 80 8.55 -13.44 -9.84
C GLN A 80 8.73 -11.96 -10.18
N ILE A 81 8.92 -11.13 -9.15
CA ILE A 81 9.19 -9.69 -9.28
C ILE A 81 10.66 -9.44 -8.95
N TYR A 82 11.42 -9.10 -9.98
CA TYR A 82 12.82 -8.73 -9.82
C TYR A 82 12.97 -7.23 -9.60
N THR A 83 13.63 -6.85 -8.51
CA THR A 83 13.80 -5.45 -8.07
C THR A 83 15.22 -5.18 -7.56
N ASP A 84 15.46 -4.00 -7.02
CA ASP A 84 16.74 -3.56 -6.46
C ASP A 84 16.98 -4.00 -4.99
N VAL A 85 16.03 -4.74 -4.41
CA VAL A 85 16.14 -5.32 -3.06
C VAL A 85 16.06 -6.84 -3.10
N LYS A 86 16.59 -7.52 -2.07
CA LYS A 86 16.64 -8.99 -2.00
C LYS A 86 15.28 -9.66 -1.74
N GLY A 87 14.28 -8.87 -1.32
CA GLY A 87 12.95 -9.33 -0.96
C GLY A 87 12.29 -8.35 -0.01
N VAL A 88 11.30 -8.83 0.75
CA VAL A 88 10.58 -8.07 1.78
C VAL A 88 11.33 -8.19 3.10
N TYR A 89 11.52 -7.08 3.78
CA TYR A 89 12.20 -7.02 5.07
C TYR A 89 11.22 -6.67 6.19
N THR A 90 11.59 -7.00 7.42
CA THR A 90 10.81 -6.63 8.61
C THR A 90 10.63 -5.12 8.79
N THR A 91 11.52 -4.32 8.20
CA THR A 91 11.43 -2.86 8.02
C THR A 91 12.42 -2.43 6.93
N ASP A 92 12.51 -1.15 6.61
CA ASP A 92 13.45 -0.66 5.57
C ASP A 92 14.91 -0.84 6.02
N PRO A 93 15.70 -1.71 5.37
CA PRO A 93 17.09 -1.98 5.75
C PRO A 93 18.02 -0.78 5.54
N ARG A 94 17.61 0.24 4.76
CA ARG A 94 18.38 1.48 4.58
C ARG A 94 18.26 2.41 5.80
N VAL A 95 17.30 2.15 6.66
CA VAL A 95 17.04 2.93 7.87
C VAL A 95 17.42 2.16 9.13
N VAL A 96 17.19 0.85 9.14
CA VAL A 96 17.47 -0.05 10.27
C VAL A 96 18.37 -1.17 9.78
N GLU A 97 19.65 -1.13 10.16
CA GLU A 97 20.66 -2.10 9.72
C GLU A 97 20.32 -3.54 10.15
N ASP A 98 19.65 -3.70 11.30
CA ASP A 98 19.20 -5.00 11.82
C ASP A 98 17.91 -5.53 11.18
N ALA A 99 17.37 -4.87 10.14
CA ALA A 99 16.21 -5.34 9.41
C ALA A 99 16.49 -6.72 8.80
N ARG A 100 15.58 -7.67 9.04
CA ARG A 100 15.73 -9.06 8.59
C ARG A 100 14.92 -9.30 7.33
N LEU A 101 15.51 -10.03 6.38
CA LEU A 101 14.80 -10.53 5.21
C LEU A 101 13.79 -11.60 5.65
N LEU A 102 12.54 -11.45 5.20
CA LEU A 102 11.48 -12.43 5.42
C LEU A 102 11.59 -13.53 4.36
N LYS A 103 11.52 -14.79 4.76
CA LYS A 103 11.46 -15.93 3.81
C LYS A 103 10.09 -15.99 3.15
N SER A 104 9.05 -15.81 3.94
CA SER A 104 7.66 -15.78 3.48
C SER A 104 6.85 -14.73 4.24
N ILE A 105 5.74 -14.28 3.64
CA ILE A 105 4.77 -13.37 4.22
C ILE A 105 3.42 -13.64 3.57
N THR A 106 2.32 -13.48 4.32
CA THR A 106 0.99 -13.63 3.74
C THR A 106 0.60 -12.41 2.88
N PHE A 107 -0.37 -12.59 1.97
CA PHE A 107 -0.92 -11.46 1.21
C PHE A 107 -1.52 -10.39 2.12
N GLU A 108 -2.18 -10.78 3.21
CA GLU A 108 -2.78 -9.84 4.17
C GLU A 108 -1.71 -8.97 4.84
N GLU A 109 -0.66 -9.59 5.36
CA GLU A 109 0.46 -8.88 5.99
C GLU A 109 1.22 -8.00 4.99
N MET A 110 1.41 -8.48 3.74
CA MET A 110 2.06 -7.69 2.69
C MET A 110 1.23 -6.47 2.29
N LEU A 111 -0.10 -6.63 2.18
CA LEU A 111 -1.03 -5.52 1.94
C LEU A 111 -0.99 -4.50 3.07
N GLU A 112 -0.97 -4.97 4.31
CA GLU A 112 -0.86 -4.10 5.48
C GLU A 112 0.46 -3.33 5.47
N LEU A 113 1.60 -4.00 5.23
CA LEU A 113 2.92 -3.36 5.07
C LEU A 113 2.91 -2.31 3.96
N ALA A 114 2.38 -2.66 2.78
CA ALA A 114 2.35 -1.76 1.63
C ALA A 114 1.44 -0.54 1.87
N SER A 115 0.29 -0.72 2.53
CA SER A 115 -0.64 0.37 2.88
C SER A 115 -0.06 1.34 3.91
N LEU A 116 0.82 0.86 4.77
CA LEU A 116 1.45 1.62 5.84
C LEU A 116 2.80 2.25 5.46
N GLY A 117 3.21 2.14 4.19
CA GLY A 117 4.36 2.87 3.65
C GLY A 117 5.55 2.02 3.19
N ALA A 118 5.48 0.69 3.27
CA ALA A 118 6.51 -0.17 2.68
C ALA A 118 6.45 -0.09 1.14
N LYS A 119 7.58 0.25 0.51
CA LYS A 119 7.64 0.58 -0.94
C LYS A 119 8.19 -0.55 -1.82
N VAL A 120 8.16 -1.79 -1.35
CA VAL A 120 8.75 -2.92 -2.08
C VAL A 120 7.88 -3.36 -3.25
N LEU A 121 6.56 -3.45 -3.04
CA LEU A 121 5.58 -3.83 -4.05
C LEU A 121 4.46 -2.79 -4.17
N GLN A 122 3.87 -2.71 -5.36
CA GLN A 122 2.69 -1.91 -5.57
C GLN A 122 1.46 -2.59 -4.96
N ILE A 123 0.69 -1.86 -4.15
CA ILE A 123 -0.50 -2.37 -3.45
C ILE A 123 -1.45 -3.11 -4.41
N ARG A 124 -1.76 -2.50 -5.56
CA ARG A 124 -2.65 -3.12 -6.58
C ARG A 124 -2.14 -4.47 -7.08
N ALA A 125 -0.83 -4.66 -7.19
CA ALA A 125 -0.25 -5.93 -7.60
C ALA A 125 -0.48 -7.00 -6.54
N VAL A 126 -0.30 -6.66 -5.27
CA VAL A 126 -0.52 -7.57 -4.14
C VAL A 126 -2.01 -7.91 -3.99
N GLU A 127 -2.91 -6.92 -4.10
CA GLU A 127 -4.38 -7.13 -4.10
C GLU A 127 -4.80 -8.09 -5.23
N PHE A 128 -4.27 -7.86 -6.42
CA PHE A 128 -4.57 -8.67 -7.60
C PHE A 128 -4.08 -10.10 -7.42
N ALA A 129 -2.85 -10.27 -6.92
CA ALA A 129 -2.28 -11.58 -6.64
C ALA A 129 -3.09 -12.35 -5.58
N GLY A 130 -3.47 -11.70 -4.50
CA GLY A 130 -4.32 -12.30 -3.46
C GLY A 130 -5.70 -12.71 -3.99
N LYS A 131 -6.33 -11.85 -4.80
CA LYS A 131 -7.63 -12.12 -5.43
C LYS A 131 -7.60 -13.34 -6.34
N TYR A 132 -6.56 -13.49 -7.15
CA TYR A 132 -6.42 -14.58 -8.11
C TYR A 132 -5.56 -15.74 -7.61
N LYS A 133 -5.11 -15.66 -6.35
CA LYS A 133 -4.31 -16.70 -5.68
C LYS A 133 -3.00 -17.03 -6.41
N VAL A 134 -2.36 -16.01 -7.00
CA VAL A 134 -1.07 -16.15 -7.69
C VAL A 134 0.05 -15.98 -6.67
N PRO A 135 0.87 -17.01 -6.38
CA PRO A 135 2.04 -16.85 -5.52
C PRO A 135 3.00 -15.81 -6.12
N LEU A 136 3.46 -14.88 -5.29
CA LEU A 136 4.46 -13.89 -5.70
C LEU A 136 5.79 -14.19 -5.03
N ARG A 137 6.88 -13.99 -5.76
CA ARG A 137 8.22 -14.02 -5.17
C ARG A 137 8.97 -12.75 -5.52
N VAL A 138 9.46 -12.06 -4.49
CA VAL A 138 10.29 -10.86 -4.65
C VAL A 138 11.75 -11.27 -4.60
N LEU A 139 12.49 -10.91 -5.63
CA LEU A 139 13.89 -11.31 -5.85
C LEU A 139 14.74 -10.09 -6.20
N SER A 140 16.05 -10.18 -5.94
CA SER A 140 17.00 -9.19 -6.41
C SER A 140 17.35 -9.41 -7.89
N THR A 141 17.44 -8.29 -8.64
CA THR A 141 18.01 -8.30 -10.00
C THR A 141 19.54 -8.49 -9.99
N PHE A 142 20.20 -8.17 -8.87
CA PHE A 142 21.66 -8.05 -8.81
C PHE A 142 22.34 -9.17 -8.02
N GLU A 143 21.59 -9.87 -7.18
CA GLU A 143 22.16 -10.92 -6.31
C GLU A 143 21.28 -12.17 -6.35
N GLU A 144 21.90 -13.33 -6.36
CA GLU A 144 21.20 -14.61 -6.25
C GLU A 144 20.65 -14.81 -4.83
N GLY A 145 19.52 -15.49 -4.69
CA GLY A 145 18.88 -15.79 -3.42
C GLY A 145 17.47 -16.31 -3.59
N GLU A 146 16.89 -16.81 -2.51
CA GLU A 146 15.53 -17.37 -2.50
C GLU A 146 14.44 -16.27 -2.50
N GLY A 147 14.82 -15.04 -2.16
CA GLY A 147 13.88 -13.91 -2.06
C GLY A 147 12.85 -14.08 -0.95
N THR A 148 11.69 -13.42 -1.12
CA THR A 148 10.54 -13.55 -0.22
C THR A 148 9.35 -14.08 -1.00
N LEU A 149 8.75 -15.18 -0.53
CA LEU A 149 7.50 -15.72 -1.05
C LEU A 149 6.31 -15.02 -0.40
N ILE A 150 5.36 -14.57 -1.20
CA ILE A 150 4.08 -13.98 -0.76
C ILE A 150 2.97 -14.92 -1.22
N SER A 151 2.23 -15.51 -0.27
CA SER A 151 1.23 -16.52 -0.56
C SER A 151 0.03 -16.42 0.38
N LEU A 152 -0.98 -17.28 0.17
CA LEU A 152 -2.13 -17.40 1.07
C LEU A 152 -1.80 -18.17 2.35
N GLU A 153 -0.86 -19.11 2.25
CA GLU A 153 -0.50 -19.99 3.35
C GLU A 153 0.71 -19.43 4.09
N GLU A 154 0.62 -19.43 5.41
CA GLU A 154 1.78 -19.28 6.27
C GLU A 154 2.61 -20.56 6.16
N ASP A 155 3.90 -20.43 5.84
CA ASP A 155 4.85 -21.50 6.13
C ASP A 155 4.89 -21.65 7.66
N SER A 156 4.19 -22.64 8.18
CA SER A 156 4.06 -22.90 9.61
C SER A 156 5.35 -23.52 10.17
N GLU A 157 6.43 -22.75 10.20
CA GLU A 157 7.54 -23.05 11.12
C GLU A 157 7.06 -22.75 12.55
N MET A 158 7.33 -23.65 13.46
CA MET A 158 6.71 -23.77 14.79
C MET A 158 6.79 -22.55 15.73
N GLU A 159 7.50 -21.48 15.38
CA GLU A 159 7.59 -20.23 16.15
C GLU A 159 7.64 -19.01 15.22
N ASP A 160 6.48 -18.59 14.76
CA ASP A 160 6.38 -17.35 14.01
C ASP A 160 6.55 -16.11 14.90
N PRO A 161 7.24 -15.08 14.42
CA PRO A 161 7.40 -13.85 15.18
C PRO A 161 6.02 -13.22 15.44
N ALA A 162 5.85 -12.67 16.64
CA ALA A 162 4.60 -12.01 17.06
C ALA A 162 4.24 -10.78 16.19
N ILE A 163 5.18 -10.28 15.39
CA ILE A 163 5.06 -9.12 14.52
C ILE A 163 5.75 -9.48 13.20
N ALA A 164 5.03 -9.36 12.08
CA ALA A 164 5.58 -9.59 10.73
C ALA A 164 6.54 -8.47 10.32
N GLY A 165 6.21 -7.21 10.67
CA GLY A 165 7.06 -6.09 10.32
C GLY A 165 6.69 -4.78 10.99
N ILE A 166 7.51 -3.77 10.72
CA ILE A 166 7.32 -2.38 11.17
C ILE A 166 7.39 -1.49 9.92
N ALA A 167 6.29 -0.80 9.64
CA ALA A 167 6.24 0.22 8.61
C ALA A 167 6.35 1.61 9.23
N PHE A 168 6.93 2.55 8.49
CA PHE A 168 6.94 3.94 8.90
C PHE A 168 6.70 4.86 7.70
N GLU A 169 5.98 5.95 7.95
CA GLU A 169 5.73 7.00 6.97
C GLU A 169 6.21 8.34 7.55
N ARG A 170 7.15 8.97 6.82
CA ARG A 170 7.75 10.26 7.20
C ARG A 170 7.07 11.45 6.56
N ASP A 171 6.28 11.22 5.53
CA ASP A 171 5.58 12.27 4.79
C ASP A 171 4.19 12.56 5.38
N GLU A 172 4.18 12.82 6.70
CA GLU A 172 2.97 13.09 7.47
C GLU A 172 3.05 14.46 8.16
N ALA A 173 1.89 15.08 8.30
CA ALA A 173 1.68 16.25 9.15
C ALA A 173 0.45 16.01 10.02
N LYS A 174 0.53 16.36 11.30
CA LYS A 174 -0.55 16.25 12.26
C LYS A 174 -1.28 17.59 12.38
N LEU A 175 -2.59 17.55 12.26
CA LEU A 175 -3.49 18.67 12.43
C LEU A 175 -4.42 18.40 13.60
N THR A 176 -4.61 19.39 14.46
CA THR A 176 -5.49 19.25 15.63
C THR A 176 -6.38 20.47 15.75
N VAL A 177 -7.68 20.27 15.98
CA VAL A 177 -8.60 21.30 16.48
C VAL A 177 -8.91 20.98 17.91
N THR A 178 -8.70 21.92 18.80
CA THR A 178 -8.95 21.77 20.24
C THR A 178 -10.21 22.51 20.67
N GLY A 179 -10.86 21.99 21.70
CA GLY A 179 -12.04 22.64 22.31
C GLY A 179 -13.25 22.70 21.39
N VAL A 180 -13.48 21.69 20.58
CA VAL A 180 -14.68 21.60 19.71
C VAL A 180 -15.86 21.12 20.55
N PRO A 181 -17.07 21.72 20.43
CA PRO A 181 -18.25 21.25 21.18
C PRO A 181 -18.55 19.77 20.97
N ASP A 182 -18.84 19.03 22.07
CA ASP A 182 -19.22 17.61 21.98
C ASP A 182 -20.69 17.46 21.56
N VAL A 183 -20.90 17.49 20.24
CA VAL A 183 -22.20 17.31 19.62
C VAL A 183 -22.16 16.27 18.51
N PRO A 184 -23.25 15.51 18.29
CA PRO A 184 -23.31 14.52 17.23
C PRO A 184 -22.91 15.09 15.86
N GLY A 185 -22.05 14.38 15.13
CA GLY A 185 -21.58 14.77 13.81
C GLY A 185 -20.46 15.80 13.79
N ILE A 186 -19.88 16.15 14.93
CA ILE A 186 -18.83 17.17 14.99
C ILE A 186 -17.57 16.76 14.22
N ALA A 187 -17.17 15.49 14.29
CA ALA A 187 -16.02 14.99 13.54
C ALA A 187 -16.18 15.20 12.03
N TYR A 188 -17.39 14.95 11.49
CA TYR A 188 -17.70 15.24 10.09
C TYR A 188 -17.59 16.73 9.76
N LYS A 189 -18.07 17.61 10.65
CA LYS A 189 -17.97 19.07 10.44
C LYS A 189 -16.51 19.55 10.42
N VAL A 190 -15.63 18.87 11.13
CA VAL A 190 -14.19 19.19 11.15
C VAL A 190 -13.47 18.61 9.94
N ILE A 191 -13.67 17.34 9.61
CA ILE A 191 -12.93 16.61 8.59
C ILE A 191 -13.52 16.78 7.20
N GLY A 192 -14.87 16.89 7.10
CA GLY A 192 -15.58 16.96 5.82
C GLY A 192 -15.03 18.03 4.87
N PRO A 193 -14.87 19.30 5.30
CA PRO A 193 -14.33 20.35 4.44
C PRO A 193 -12.91 20.06 3.90
N VAL A 194 -12.08 19.35 4.65
CA VAL A 194 -10.75 18.93 4.23
C VAL A 194 -10.84 17.85 3.15
N SER A 195 -11.71 16.86 3.36
CA SER A 195 -11.97 15.78 2.39
C SER A 195 -12.63 16.31 1.12
N ASP A 196 -13.59 17.24 1.24
CA ASP A 196 -14.27 17.89 0.09
C ASP A 196 -13.29 18.70 -0.78
N ALA A 197 -12.20 19.19 -0.17
CA ALA A 197 -11.10 19.81 -0.90
C ALA A 197 -10.17 18.81 -1.62
N GLY A 198 -10.48 17.50 -1.57
CA GLY A 198 -9.69 16.44 -2.19
C GLY A 198 -8.40 16.11 -1.44
N ILE A 199 -8.32 16.46 -0.16
CA ILE A 199 -7.17 16.14 0.70
C ILE A 199 -7.47 14.81 1.42
N GLU A 200 -6.57 13.86 1.26
CA GLU A 200 -6.66 12.56 1.93
C GLU A 200 -6.32 12.71 3.41
N VAL A 201 -7.23 12.24 4.26
CA VAL A 201 -7.07 12.17 5.72
C VAL A 201 -6.81 10.73 6.11
N ASP A 202 -5.77 10.50 6.94
CA ASP A 202 -5.38 9.14 7.35
C ASP A 202 -5.79 8.87 8.81
N VAL A 203 -4.89 8.97 9.77
CA VAL A 203 -5.20 8.69 11.18
C VAL A 203 -6.15 9.74 11.75
N ILE A 204 -7.25 9.30 12.37
CA ILE A 204 -8.21 10.18 13.04
C ILE A 204 -8.30 9.76 14.50
N VAL A 205 -8.07 10.72 15.40
CA VAL A 205 -8.20 10.52 16.84
C VAL A 205 -9.12 11.60 17.41
N GLN A 206 -10.12 11.18 18.18
CA GLN A 206 -11.01 12.07 18.91
C GLN A 206 -10.87 11.78 20.39
N ASN A 207 -10.58 12.81 21.18
CA ASN A 207 -10.48 12.75 22.63
C ASN A 207 -11.57 13.64 23.24
N ALA A 208 -12.40 13.06 24.09
CA ALA A 208 -13.36 13.82 24.88
C ALA A 208 -12.69 14.45 26.10
N ALA A 209 -12.94 15.73 26.35
CA ALA A 209 -12.52 16.42 27.55
C ALA A 209 -13.64 16.48 28.60
N GLU A 210 -13.30 16.65 29.87
CA GLU A 210 -14.25 16.71 30.97
C GLU A 210 -15.18 17.94 30.92
N ASP A 211 -14.80 18.97 30.18
CA ASP A 211 -15.53 20.23 30.04
C ASP A 211 -16.65 20.18 28.96
N GLY A 212 -16.92 19.02 28.37
CA GLY A 212 -17.91 18.84 27.31
C GLY A 212 -17.39 19.30 25.94
N THR A 213 -16.10 19.38 25.76
CA THR A 213 -15.46 19.63 24.47
C THR A 213 -14.70 18.39 23.98
N ASN A 214 -14.33 18.40 22.72
CA ASN A 214 -13.48 17.38 22.09
C ASN A 214 -12.26 18.02 21.45
N ASP A 215 -11.16 17.26 21.45
CA ASP A 215 -10.04 17.53 20.59
C ASP A 215 -10.07 16.52 19.43
N ILE A 216 -9.98 17.00 18.20
CA ILE A 216 -9.98 16.18 17.01
C ILE A 216 -8.63 16.36 16.32
N THR A 217 -7.90 15.26 16.24
CA THR A 217 -6.59 15.19 15.60
C THR A 217 -6.68 14.27 14.39
N PHE A 218 -6.02 14.66 13.29
CA PHE A 218 -5.87 13.79 12.12
C PHE A 218 -4.55 14.06 11.42
N THR A 219 -4.15 13.15 10.53
CA THR A 219 -2.96 13.33 9.71
C THR A 219 -3.32 13.49 8.25
N VAL A 220 -2.46 14.22 7.54
CA VAL A 220 -2.50 14.43 6.09
C VAL A 220 -1.07 14.33 5.54
N LYS A 221 -0.92 14.15 4.22
CA LYS A 221 0.39 14.26 3.59
C LYS A 221 1.00 15.65 3.80
N ARG A 222 2.30 15.70 4.08
CA ARG A 222 3.01 16.96 4.39
C ARG A 222 2.85 18.01 3.30
N ALA A 223 2.85 17.60 2.03
CA ALA A 223 2.64 18.51 0.90
C ALA A 223 1.27 19.22 0.91
N GLU A 224 0.24 18.60 1.51
CA GLU A 224 -1.11 19.13 1.62
C GLU A 224 -1.37 19.86 2.94
N SER A 225 -0.42 19.84 3.87
CA SER A 225 -0.63 20.28 5.24
C SER A 225 -1.00 21.76 5.37
N GLU A 226 -0.35 22.65 4.62
CA GLU A 226 -0.65 24.09 4.61
C GLU A 226 -2.06 24.41 4.11
N ARG A 227 -2.48 23.70 3.06
CA ARG A 227 -3.82 23.83 2.49
C ARG A 227 -4.88 23.32 3.45
N ALA A 228 -4.65 22.14 4.03
CA ALA A 228 -5.52 21.54 5.05
C ALA A 228 -5.62 22.44 6.29
N PHE A 229 -4.50 23.01 6.74
CA PHE A 229 -4.45 23.86 7.92
C PHE A 229 -5.28 25.13 7.75
N LYS A 230 -5.21 25.81 6.60
CA LYS A 230 -6.07 26.97 6.30
C LYS A 230 -7.55 26.64 6.39
N ILE A 231 -7.98 25.51 5.79
CA ILE A 231 -9.36 25.05 5.88
C ILE A 231 -9.74 24.81 7.34
N LEU A 232 -8.85 24.17 8.11
CA LEU A 232 -9.07 23.83 9.50
C LEU A 232 -9.22 25.07 10.39
N GLN A 233 -8.46 26.15 10.12
CA GLN A 233 -8.59 27.43 10.84
C GLN A 233 -9.98 28.04 10.63
N ASP A 234 -10.48 28.04 9.41
CA ASP A 234 -11.82 28.55 9.09
C ASP A 234 -12.91 27.70 9.77
N VAL A 235 -12.74 26.39 9.76
CA VAL A 235 -13.64 25.44 10.45
C VAL A 235 -13.62 25.68 11.95
N ALA A 236 -12.44 25.77 12.56
CA ALA A 236 -12.30 26.03 14.00
C ALA A 236 -13.01 27.33 14.41
N THR A 237 -12.86 28.38 13.65
CA THR A 237 -13.56 29.67 13.86
C THR A 237 -15.08 29.50 13.78
N SER A 238 -15.56 28.81 12.75
CA SER A 238 -17.01 28.60 12.53
C SER A 238 -17.69 27.77 13.62
N LEU A 239 -16.95 26.84 14.23
CA LEU A 239 -17.44 25.96 15.29
C LEU A 239 -17.25 26.54 16.70
N GLY A 240 -16.60 27.69 16.83
CA GLY A 240 -16.26 28.26 18.13
C GLY A 240 -15.22 27.42 18.90
N ALA A 241 -14.39 26.70 18.19
CA ALA A 241 -13.30 25.92 18.76
C ALA A 241 -12.22 26.83 19.36
N LYS A 242 -11.41 26.28 20.25
CA LYS A 242 -10.37 27.04 20.93
C LYS A 242 -9.26 27.46 19.98
N GLU A 243 -8.68 26.50 19.24
CA GLU A 243 -7.62 26.75 18.28
C GLU A 243 -7.46 25.60 17.29
N ALA A 244 -6.78 25.87 16.17
CA ALA A 244 -6.24 24.89 15.24
C ALA A 244 -4.71 24.88 15.32
N VAL A 245 -4.10 23.70 15.40
CA VAL A 245 -2.65 23.49 15.55
C VAL A 245 -2.15 22.57 14.45
N GLN A 246 -0.96 22.85 13.93
CA GLN A 246 -0.27 22.04 12.94
C GLN A 246 1.12 21.64 13.46
N ASP A 247 1.47 20.36 13.24
CA ASP A 247 2.82 19.84 13.49
C ASP A 247 3.29 19.02 12.26
N THR A 248 4.32 19.50 11.59
CA THR A 248 4.91 18.88 10.40
C THR A 248 6.14 18.01 10.71
N LYS A 249 6.53 17.92 12.00
CA LYS A 249 7.69 17.15 12.46
C LYS A 249 7.27 15.84 13.11
N VAL A 250 6.34 15.14 12.48
CA VAL A 250 5.83 13.84 12.93
C VAL A 250 6.16 12.77 11.92
N CYS A 251 6.22 11.53 12.38
CA CYS A 251 6.18 10.34 11.53
C CYS A 251 5.18 9.34 12.11
N LYS A 252 4.60 8.54 11.23
CA LYS A 252 3.74 7.43 11.61
C LYS A 252 4.57 6.15 11.64
N VAL A 253 4.52 5.42 12.75
CA VAL A 253 5.15 4.10 12.91
C VAL A 253 4.05 3.09 13.19
N SER A 254 4.02 2.00 12.43
CA SER A 254 2.97 1.00 12.49
C SER A 254 3.58 -0.40 12.67
N LEU A 255 3.01 -1.20 13.56
CA LEU A 255 3.31 -2.62 13.69
C LEU A 255 2.37 -3.42 12.80
N VAL A 256 2.91 -4.36 12.04
CA VAL A 256 2.18 -5.16 11.06
C VAL A 256 2.17 -6.62 11.46
N GLY A 257 1.08 -7.31 11.20
CA GLY A 257 0.94 -8.75 11.43
C GLY A 257 0.92 -9.11 12.90
N VAL A 258 0.34 -8.26 13.77
CA VAL A 258 0.15 -8.59 15.18
C VAL A 258 -0.88 -9.70 15.29
N ARG A 259 -0.44 -10.93 15.53
CA ARG A 259 -1.31 -12.12 15.59
C ARG A 259 -2.17 -12.13 16.84
N LYS A 260 -3.38 -12.74 16.74
CA LYS A 260 -4.33 -12.90 17.86
C LYS A 260 -3.75 -13.64 19.08
N ARG A 261 -2.65 -14.37 18.92
CA ARG A 261 -1.91 -15.05 19.99
C ARG A 261 -0.62 -14.33 20.37
N SER A 262 -0.47 -13.07 19.98
CA SER A 262 0.71 -12.27 20.36
C SER A 262 0.86 -12.21 21.88
N PRO A 263 2.08 -12.33 22.40
CA PRO A 263 2.33 -12.20 23.83
C PRO A 263 1.74 -10.90 24.37
N GLU A 264 1.10 -10.99 25.53
CA GLU A 264 0.64 -9.79 26.26
C GLU A 264 1.79 -8.78 26.38
N GLY A 265 1.52 -7.49 26.10
CA GLY A 265 2.48 -6.42 26.31
C GLY A 265 3.20 -5.89 25.07
N ILE A 266 2.85 -6.29 23.82
CA ILE A 266 3.43 -5.67 22.61
C ILE A 266 3.23 -4.16 22.61
N PRO A 267 2.01 -3.60 22.85
CA PRO A 267 1.82 -2.15 22.91
C PRO A 267 2.68 -1.48 23.97
N SER A 268 2.82 -2.11 25.16
CA SER A 268 3.67 -1.59 26.24
C SER A 268 5.15 -1.56 25.86
N LYS A 269 5.64 -2.58 25.14
CA LYS A 269 7.02 -2.63 24.63
C LYS A 269 7.25 -1.56 23.58
N MET A 270 6.29 -1.35 22.69
CA MET A 270 6.35 -0.29 21.68
C MET A 270 6.43 1.08 22.33
N VAL A 271 5.53 1.40 23.25
CA VAL A 271 5.53 2.68 23.99
C VAL A 271 6.82 2.86 24.76
N LYS A 272 7.31 1.81 25.42
CA LYS A 272 8.60 1.85 26.15
C LYS A 272 9.80 2.14 25.22
N ALA A 273 9.77 1.61 24.00
CA ALA A 273 10.85 1.84 23.02
C ALA A 273 10.83 3.27 22.43
N LEU A 274 9.67 3.95 22.48
CA LEU A 274 9.49 5.31 21.97
C LEU A 274 9.70 6.38 23.06
N ALA A 275 9.75 6.00 24.33
CA ALA A 275 9.97 6.91 25.48
C ALA A 275 11.45 7.14 25.75
#